data_0af4e8524ed8919bc0e6f1092af1a2a7
#
_entry.id   0af4e8524ed8919bc0e6f1092af1a2a7
#
_cell.length_a   1.000
_cell.length_b   1.000
_cell.length_c   1.000
_cell.angle_alpha   90.00
_cell.angle_beta   90.00
_cell.angle_gamma   90.00
#
_symmetry.space_group_name_H-M   'P 1'
#
loop_
_entity.id
_entity.type
_entity.pdbx_description
1 polymer ?
#
loop_
_entity_poly.entity_id
_entity_poly.type
_entity_poly.pdbx_seq_one_letter_code
_entity_poly.pdbx_strand_id
1 'polypeptide(L)'
;MTVYRYVRLGQLAARKERGTWRVAESALELFQRDDGSDTADAVSRRSAPWSDRLSNRLLEGDSTGAWKVVEGALTAGLEPLDIYCDVIVPALERIGTAWENGEIGIADEHLATMLVARLLGRLGPSFNRRGRRKGVVVVAGPQGERHTLSLAMAADALRAGGYSALEFGSDMPLAEFERQLRAWLPLKGVCVGVLNGEAVDAARQMVAAARRIVGPTVPVV
;
A
#
# COMPACT_ATOMS: atom_id res chain seq x y z
N MET A 1 9.35 -7.87 -18.10
CA MET A 1 8.80 -7.55 -19.45
C MET A 1 9.36 -8.55 -20.47
N THR A 2 8.65 -8.90 -21.54
CA THR A 2 9.15 -9.85 -22.55
C THR A 2 9.79 -9.07 -23.73
N VAL A 3 10.87 -9.60 -24.33
CA VAL A 3 11.57 -9.04 -25.51
C VAL A 3 10.59 -8.67 -26.63
N TYR A 4 9.54 -9.46 -26.81
CA TYR A 4 8.46 -9.23 -27.80
C TYR A 4 7.76 -7.86 -27.64
N ARG A 5 7.62 -7.36 -26.41
CA ARG A 5 7.00 -6.05 -26.14
C ARG A 5 7.87 -4.90 -26.63
N TYR A 6 9.19 -4.97 -26.41
CA TYR A 6 10.13 -3.95 -26.88
C TYR A 6 10.20 -3.88 -28.41
N VAL A 7 10.16 -5.04 -29.06
CA VAL A 7 10.10 -5.13 -30.54
C VAL A 7 8.80 -4.51 -31.07
N ARG A 8 7.66 -4.80 -30.45
CA ARG A 8 6.35 -4.30 -30.89
C ARG A 8 6.15 -2.80 -30.64
N LEU A 9 6.80 -2.24 -29.63
CA LEU A 9 6.82 -0.82 -29.32
C LEU A 9 7.87 -0.04 -30.13
N GLY A 10 8.63 -0.70 -31.00
CA GLY A 10 9.70 -0.07 -31.79
C GLY A 10 10.95 0.31 -31.01
N GLN A 11 11.01 -0.08 -29.73
CA GLN A 11 12.13 0.22 -28.82
C GLN A 11 13.34 -0.69 -29.04
N LEU A 12 13.14 -1.86 -29.64
CA LEU A 12 14.19 -2.80 -30.01
C LEU A 12 14.03 -3.13 -31.49
N ALA A 13 15.05 -2.77 -32.30
CA ALA A 13 15.05 -3.05 -33.74
C ALA A 13 15.13 -4.56 -34.00
N ALA A 14 14.15 -5.08 -34.72
CA ALA A 14 14.09 -6.50 -35.06
C ALA A 14 13.53 -6.70 -36.48
N ARG A 15 13.97 -7.74 -37.19
CA ARG A 15 13.44 -8.19 -38.47
C ARG A 15 12.62 -9.45 -38.30
N LYS A 16 11.53 -9.54 -39.08
CA LYS A 16 10.74 -10.75 -39.12
C LYS A 16 11.19 -11.64 -40.30
N GLU A 17 11.82 -12.76 -39.98
CA GLU A 17 12.28 -13.73 -40.96
C GLU A 17 11.57 -15.05 -40.77
N ARG A 18 10.90 -15.55 -41.83
CA ARG A 18 10.13 -16.83 -41.83
C ARG A 18 9.20 -17.00 -40.63
N GLY A 19 8.51 -15.90 -40.22
CA GLY A 19 7.56 -15.93 -39.12
C GLY A 19 8.16 -15.68 -37.72
N THR A 20 9.47 -15.69 -37.58
CA THR A 20 10.20 -15.47 -36.32
C THR A 20 10.87 -14.09 -36.29
N TRP A 21 10.78 -13.39 -35.15
CA TRP A 21 11.51 -12.13 -34.95
C TRP A 21 12.98 -12.40 -34.62
N ARG A 22 13.87 -11.75 -35.38
CA ARG A 22 15.31 -11.78 -35.12
C ARG A 22 15.80 -10.39 -34.77
N VAL A 23 16.59 -10.31 -33.72
CA VAL A 23 17.24 -9.10 -33.23
C VAL A 23 18.73 -9.21 -33.62
N ALA A 24 19.28 -8.20 -34.26
CA ALA A 24 20.70 -8.14 -34.54
C ALA A 24 21.46 -7.86 -33.25
N GLU A 25 22.68 -8.43 -33.11
CA GLU A 25 23.53 -8.23 -31.92
C GLU A 25 23.82 -6.75 -31.69
N SER A 26 24.09 -6.00 -32.76
CA SER A 26 24.29 -4.55 -32.70
C SER A 26 23.08 -3.76 -32.25
N ALA A 27 21.86 -4.23 -32.55
CA ALA A 27 20.62 -3.62 -32.05
C ALA A 27 20.39 -3.93 -30.58
N LEU A 28 20.83 -5.09 -30.10
CA LEU A 28 20.79 -5.46 -28.70
C LEU A 28 21.81 -4.66 -27.87
N GLU A 29 23.03 -4.47 -28.40
CA GLU A 29 24.03 -3.64 -27.76
C GLU A 29 23.62 -2.16 -27.66
N LEU A 30 23.02 -1.61 -28.71
CA LEU A 30 22.47 -0.26 -28.70
C LEU A 30 21.32 -0.13 -27.67
N PHE A 31 20.43 -1.10 -27.63
CA PHE A 31 19.34 -1.15 -26.67
C PHE A 31 19.84 -1.24 -25.22
N GLN A 32 20.89 -2.05 -24.96
CA GLN A 32 21.52 -2.15 -23.64
C GLN A 32 22.25 -0.89 -23.21
N ARG A 33 22.81 -0.12 -24.15
CA ARG A 33 23.42 1.20 -23.88
C ARG A 33 22.38 2.29 -23.60
N ASP A 34 21.26 2.28 -24.32
CA ASP A 34 20.15 3.20 -24.16
C ASP A 34 19.37 2.92 -22.84
N ASP A 35 19.20 1.63 -22.49
CA ASP A 35 18.62 1.18 -21.22
C ASP A 35 19.46 1.62 -20.01
N GLY A 36 20.77 1.85 -20.18
CA GLY A 36 21.68 2.37 -19.15
C GLY A 36 21.42 3.83 -18.77
N SER A 37 21.02 4.69 -19.70
CA SER A 37 20.63 6.08 -19.43
C SER A 37 19.20 6.19 -18.94
N ASP A 38 18.27 5.40 -19.49
CA ASP A 38 16.88 5.33 -19.04
C ASP A 38 16.76 4.69 -17.64
N THR A 39 17.63 3.74 -17.28
CA THR A 39 17.65 3.17 -15.93
C THR A 39 18.18 4.16 -14.88
N ALA A 40 19.19 4.98 -15.19
CA ALA A 40 19.69 6.01 -14.28
C ALA A 40 18.64 7.11 -14.05
N ASP A 41 17.95 7.56 -15.10
CA ASP A 41 16.84 8.52 -15.03
C ASP A 41 15.58 7.92 -14.37
N ALA A 42 15.29 6.64 -14.60
CA ALA A 42 14.21 5.93 -13.95
C ALA A 42 14.51 5.71 -12.46
N VAL A 43 15.74 5.34 -12.10
CA VAL A 43 16.19 5.22 -10.70
C VAL A 43 16.15 6.59 -10.01
N SER A 44 16.62 7.66 -10.68
CA SER A 44 16.56 9.03 -10.15
C SER A 44 15.11 9.50 -9.93
N ARG A 45 14.20 9.20 -10.86
CA ARG A 45 12.77 9.53 -10.72
C ARG A 45 12.09 8.73 -9.62
N ARG A 46 12.44 7.44 -9.45
CA ARG A 46 11.95 6.61 -8.32
C ARG A 46 12.46 7.11 -6.98
N SER A 47 13.70 7.59 -6.91
CA SER A 47 14.33 8.11 -5.70
C SER A 47 14.01 9.58 -5.41
N ALA A 48 13.11 10.22 -6.16
CA ALA A 48 12.69 11.59 -5.88
C ALA A 48 12.07 11.67 -4.46
N PRO A 49 12.15 12.83 -3.78
CA PRO A 49 11.65 12.98 -2.41
C PRO A 49 10.12 13.05 -2.37
N TRP A 50 9.46 11.96 -2.78
CA TRP A 50 8.01 11.88 -2.90
C TRP A 50 7.28 12.08 -1.57
N SER A 51 7.82 11.50 -0.49
CA SER A 51 7.26 11.65 0.86
C SER A 51 7.31 13.10 1.35
N ASP A 52 8.42 13.81 1.08
CA ASP A 52 8.56 15.22 1.43
C ASP A 52 7.58 16.10 0.67
N ARG A 53 7.47 15.85 -0.64
CA ARG A 53 6.49 16.55 -1.48
C ARG A 53 5.07 16.29 -1.02
N LEU A 54 4.76 15.04 -0.64
CA LEU A 54 3.43 14.68 -0.16
C LEU A 54 3.15 15.36 1.18
N SER A 55 4.04 15.28 2.17
CA SER A 55 3.83 15.89 3.49
C SER A 55 3.57 17.41 3.38
N ASN A 56 4.31 18.11 2.51
CA ASN A 56 4.08 19.54 2.28
C ASN A 56 2.67 19.80 1.73
N ARG A 57 2.22 19.04 0.72
CA ARG A 57 0.86 19.21 0.16
C ARG A 57 -0.24 18.88 1.17
N LEU A 58 0.00 17.88 2.02
CA LEU A 58 -0.96 17.50 3.09
C LEU A 58 -1.11 18.63 4.11
N LEU A 59 0.00 19.24 4.56
CA LEU A 59 -0.02 20.36 5.49
C LEU A 59 -0.57 21.66 4.90
N GLU A 60 -0.40 21.87 3.57
CA GLU A 60 -1.03 22.98 2.83
C GLU A 60 -2.55 22.78 2.62
N GLY A 61 -3.10 21.59 2.92
CA GLY A 61 -4.49 21.26 2.62
C GLY A 61 -4.76 21.06 1.12
N ASP A 62 -3.71 20.94 0.29
CA ASP A 62 -3.81 20.83 -1.17
C ASP A 62 -4.09 19.37 -1.60
N SER A 63 -5.35 18.99 -1.58
CA SER A 63 -5.78 17.64 -1.99
C SER A 63 -5.47 17.32 -3.46
N THR A 64 -5.51 18.32 -4.34
CA THR A 64 -5.19 18.17 -5.77
C THR A 64 -3.70 17.98 -5.97
N GLY A 65 -2.86 18.78 -5.30
CA GLY A 65 -1.42 18.65 -5.33
C GLY A 65 -0.94 17.34 -4.70
N ALA A 66 -1.53 16.92 -3.58
CA ALA A 66 -1.25 15.64 -2.95
C ALA A 66 -1.49 14.46 -3.91
N TRP A 67 -2.62 14.47 -4.64
CA TRP A 67 -2.89 13.45 -5.64
C TRP A 67 -1.88 13.50 -6.81
N LYS A 68 -1.52 14.69 -7.29
CA LYS A 68 -0.49 14.83 -8.35
C LYS A 68 0.87 14.26 -7.93
N VAL A 69 1.24 14.35 -6.64
CA VAL A 69 2.45 13.70 -6.11
C VAL A 69 2.35 12.19 -6.25
N VAL A 70 1.23 11.59 -5.86
CA VAL A 70 0.97 10.15 -6.00
C VAL A 70 0.98 9.72 -7.48
N GLU A 71 0.29 10.45 -8.36
CA GLU A 71 0.30 10.19 -9.82
C GLU A 71 1.71 10.28 -10.40
N GLY A 72 2.49 11.28 -9.97
CA GLY A 72 3.89 11.43 -10.38
C GLY A 72 4.75 10.25 -9.97
N ALA A 73 4.59 9.76 -8.73
CA ALA A 73 5.32 8.60 -8.23
C ALA A 73 4.92 7.30 -8.97
N LEU A 74 3.62 7.09 -9.23
CA LEU A 74 3.14 5.97 -10.05
C LEU A 74 3.69 6.04 -11.49
N THR A 75 3.71 7.24 -12.09
CA THR A 75 4.26 7.47 -13.43
C THR A 75 5.78 7.22 -13.47
N ALA A 76 6.48 7.52 -12.36
CA ALA A 76 7.89 7.21 -12.18
C ALA A 76 8.16 5.69 -11.98
N GLY A 77 7.11 4.87 -11.93
CA GLY A 77 7.19 3.41 -11.88
C GLY A 77 7.16 2.80 -10.47
N LEU A 78 6.70 3.56 -9.45
CA LEU A 78 6.37 2.96 -8.16
C LEU A 78 5.05 2.17 -8.31
N GLU A 79 5.02 1.00 -7.69
CA GLU A 79 3.79 0.21 -7.61
C GLU A 79 2.89 0.76 -6.48
N PRO A 80 1.58 0.50 -6.49
CA PRO A 80 0.68 0.99 -5.45
C PRO A 80 1.10 0.68 -4.01
N LEU A 81 1.74 -0.46 -3.78
CA LEU A 81 2.26 -0.82 -2.45
C LEU A 81 3.49 0.01 -2.07
N ASP A 82 4.37 0.32 -3.04
CA ASP A 82 5.50 1.23 -2.83
C ASP A 82 5.01 2.64 -2.45
N ILE A 83 3.89 3.09 -3.05
CA ILE A 83 3.26 4.36 -2.65
C ILE A 83 2.87 4.36 -1.18
N TYR A 84 2.35 3.25 -0.66
CA TYR A 84 2.03 3.15 0.78
C TYR A 84 3.30 3.16 1.62
N CYS A 85 4.27 2.29 1.31
CA CYS A 85 5.45 2.08 2.14
C CYS A 85 6.49 3.22 2.05
N ASP A 86 6.70 3.78 0.84
CA ASP A 86 7.82 4.68 0.58
C ASP A 86 7.39 6.15 0.45
N VAL A 87 6.07 6.41 0.33
CA VAL A 87 5.57 7.78 0.14
C VAL A 87 4.61 8.18 1.25
N ILE A 88 3.53 7.42 1.48
CA ILE A 88 2.47 7.81 2.43
C ILE A 88 2.91 7.61 3.87
N VAL A 89 3.44 6.42 4.22
CA VAL A 89 3.87 6.13 5.59
C VAL A 89 4.95 7.11 6.05
N PRO A 90 6.05 7.36 5.31
CA PRO A 90 7.05 8.33 5.75
C PRO A 90 6.53 9.78 5.81
N ALA A 91 5.56 10.15 4.95
CA ALA A 91 4.92 11.46 5.04
C ALA A 91 4.09 11.61 6.33
N LEU A 92 3.33 10.57 6.70
CA LEU A 92 2.56 10.55 7.95
C LEU A 92 3.46 10.54 9.19
N GLU A 93 4.54 9.74 9.18
CA GLU A 93 5.52 9.72 10.28
C GLU A 93 6.14 11.09 10.51
N ARG A 94 6.49 11.81 9.44
CA ARG A 94 7.00 13.18 9.52
C ARG A 94 5.99 14.14 10.13
N ILE A 95 4.72 14.05 9.69
CA ILE A 95 3.63 14.90 10.21
C ILE A 95 3.38 14.58 11.68
N GLY A 96 3.36 13.30 12.06
CA GLY A 96 3.22 12.86 13.45
C GLY A 96 4.34 13.39 14.34
N THR A 97 5.59 13.28 13.88
CA THR A 97 6.77 13.83 14.61
C THR A 97 6.68 15.34 14.77
N ALA A 98 6.28 16.08 13.74
CA ALA A 98 6.11 17.52 13.81
C ALA A 98 5.01 17.92 14.80
N TRP A 99 3.92 17.15 14.88
CA TRP A 99 2.87 17.34 15.87
C TRP A 99 3.37 17.03 17.30
N GLU A 100 4.07 15.92 17.49
CA GLU A 100 4.66 15.55 18.79
C GLU A 100 5.64 16.60 19.31
N ASN A 101 6.41 17.23 18.42
CA ASN A 101 7.34 18.32 18.73
C ASN A 101 6.64 19.68 18.94
N GLY A 102 5.33 19.79 18.66
CA GLY A 102 4.58 21.05 18.76
C GLY A 102 4.87 22.03 17.61
N GLU A 103 5.47 21.56 16.51
CA GLU A 103 5.76 22.37 15.32
C GLU A 103 4.49 22.66 14.51
N ILE A 104 3.50 21.75 14.57
CA ILE A 104 2.18 21.89 13.98
C ILE A 104 1.07 21.61 15.00
N GLY A 105 -0.13 22.11 14.74
CA GLY A 105 -1.30 21.88 15.58
C GLY A 105 -2.03 20.57 15.26
N ILE A 106 -2.92 20.16 16.18
CA ILE A 106 -3.76 18.95 15.99
C ILE A 106 -4.68 19.09 14.75
N ALA A 107 -5.08 20.30 14.40
CA ALA A 107 -5.92 20.55 13.22
C ALA A 107 -5.16 20.25 11.92
N ASP A 108 -3.86 20.54 11.88
CA ASP A 108 -3.01 20.27 10.72
C ASP A 108 -2.81 18.77 10.52
N GLU A 109 -2.57 18.03 11.62
CA GLU A 109 -2.48 16.58 11.62
C GLU A 109 -3.80 15.93 11.15
N HIS A 110 -4.94 16.37 11.70
CA HIS A 110 -6.25 15.88 11.30
C HIS A 110 -6.55 16.17 9.82
N LEU A 111 -6.22 17.36 9.33
CA LEU A 111 -6.38 17.72 7.92
C LEU A 111 -5.56 16.76 7.02
N ALA A 112 -4.30 16.55 7.37
CA ALA A 112 -3.42 15.64 6.64
C ALA A 112 -3.97 14.20 6.65
N THR A 113 -4.39 13.69 7.80
CA THR A 113 -5.00 12.37 7.97
C THR A 113 -6.24 12.21 7.09
N MET A 114 -7.14 13.20 7.06
CA MET A 114 -8.33 13.17 6.21
C MET A 114 -8.01 13.22 4.72
N LEU A 115 -6.97 13.95 4.32
CA LEU A 115 -6.51 13.94 2.93
C LEU A 115 -5.91 12.59 2.53
N VAL A 116 -5.11 11.98 3.39
CA VAL A 116 -4.57 10.63 3.14
C VAL A 116 -5.70 9.60 3.03
N ALA A 117 -6.72 9.65 3.88
CA ALA A 117 -7.87 8.75 3.75
C ALA A 117 -8.51 8.81 2.34
N ARG A 118 -8.60 10.01 1.74
CA ARG A 118 -9.08 10.18 0.36
C ARG A 118 -8.11 9.60 -0.68
N LEU A 119 -6.80 9.74 -0.46
CA LEU A 119 -5.79 9.11 -1.33
C LEU A 119 -5.89 7.59 -1.29
N LEU A 120 -6.04 6.98 -0.10
CA LEU A 120 -6.25 5.55 0.05
C LEU A 120 -7.53 5.09 -0.67
N GLY A 121 -8.63 5.84 -0.54
CA GLY A 121 -9.88 5.54 -1.25
C GLY A 121 -9.73 5.54 -2.78
N ARG A 122 -8.85 6.37 -3.34
CA ARG A 122 -8.54 6.40 -4.78
C ARG A 122 -7.59 5.29 -5.21
N LEU A 123 -6.63 4.92 -4.36
CA LEU A 123 -5.66 3.85 -4.62
C LEU A 123 -6.23 2.45 -4.40
N GLY A 124 -7.16 2.30 -3.45
CA GLY A 124 -7.75 1.02 -3.06
C GLY A 124 -8.17 0.10 -4.21
N PRO A 125 -8.87 0.61 -5.25
CA PRO A 125 -9.24 -0.21 -6.41
C PRO A 125 -8.05 -0.87 -7.13
N SER A 126 -6.85 -0.28 -7.09
CA SER A 126 -5.64 -0.82 -7.75
C SER A 126 -5.11 -2.09 -7.09
N PHE A 127 -5.45 -2.33 -5.81
CA PHE A 127 -5.05 -3.53 -5.07
C PHE A 127 -5.96 -4.73 -5.35
N ASN A 128 -7.08 -4.53 -6.03
CA ASN A 128 -8.01 -5.61 -6.32
C ASN A 128 -7.51 -6.50 -7.46
N ARG A 129 -7.03 -7.70 -7.13
CA ARG A 129 -6.68 -8.70 -8.14
C ARG A 129 -7.93 -9.30 -8.79
N ARG A 130 -7.86 -9.51 -10.10
CA ARG A 130 -8.85 -10.29 -10.83
C ARG A 130 -8.70 -11.78 -10.54
N GLY A 131 -9.80 -12.53 -10.56
CA GLY A 131 -9.80 -13.98 -10.38
C GLY A 131 -10.31 -14.45 -9.02
N ARG A 132 -10.15 -15.77 -8.77
CA ARG A 132 -10.63 -16.40 -7.53
C ARG A 132 -9.83 -15.94 -6.32
N ARG A 133 -10.52 -15.51 -5.27
CA ARG A 133 -9.89 -15.12 -4.01
C ARG A 133 -9.36 -16.32 -3.25
N LYS A 134 -8.25 -16.16 -2.55
CA LYS A 134 -7.62 -17.20 -1.70
C LYS A 134 -8.42 -17.50 -0.43
N GLY A 135 -9.31 -16.59 -0.04
CA GLY A 135 -10.17 -16.69 1.13
C GLY A 135 -10.33 -15.33 1.82
N VAL A 136 -10.93 -15.35 3.00
CA VAL A 136 -11.27 -14.15 3.77
C VAL A 136 -10.26 -13.95 4.91
N VAL A 137 -9.79 -12.72 5.08
CA VAL A 137 -8.95 -12.27 6.20
C VAL A 137 -9.65 -11.09 6.87
N VAL A 138 -9.70 -11.09 8.18
CA VAL A 138 -10.21 -9.97 8.98
C VAL A 138 -9.07 -9.05 9.37
N VAL A 139 -9.31 -7.73 9.32
CA VAL A 139 -8.38 -6.69 9.79
C VAL A 139 -9.13 -5.80 10.76
N ALA A 140 -8.62 -5.64 11.98
CA ALA A 140 -9.24 -4.81 13.01
C ALA A 140 -8.19 -4.22 13.96
N GLY A 141 -8.49 -3.06 14.54
CA GLY A 141 -7.74 -2.46 15.65
C GLY A 141 -8.51 -2.62 16.96
N PRO A 142 -7.82 -2.90 18.09
CA PRO A 142 -8.46 -3.08 19.40
C PRO A 142 -9.10 -1.81 19.92
N GLN A 143 -9.90 -1.95 20.96
CA GLN A 143 -10.46 -0.80 21.68
C GLN A 143 -9.32 0.10 22.20
N GLY A 144 -9.45 1.41 21.99
CA GLY A 144 -8.43 2.42 22.29
C GLY A 144 -7.44 2.68 21.14
N GLU A 145 -7.39 1.82 20.11
CA GLU A 145 -6.62 2.10 18.89
C GLU A 145 -7.39 3.08 17.99
N ARG A 146 -6.74 4.15 17.52
CA ARG A 146 -7.38 5.19 16.71
C ARG A 146 -6.80 5.32 15.30
N HIS A 147 -5.70 4.61 14.99
CA HIS A 147 -4.99 4.70 13.71
C HIS A 147 -5.68 3.84 12.63
N THR A 148 -6.72 4.40 11.99
CA THR A 148 -7.51 3.70 10.97
C THR A 148 -6.76 3.52 9.66
N LEU A 149 -5.88 4.46 9.27
CA LEU A 149 -5.19 4.44 7.98
C LEU A 149 -4.26 3.24 7.83
N SER A 150 -3.56 2.85 8.89
CA SER A 150 -2.67 1.69 8.90
C SER A 150 -3.43 0.38 8.64
N LEU A 151 -4.64 0.26 9.20
CA LEU A 151 -5.51 -0.89 9.00
C LEU A 151 -6.02 -0.97 7.55
N ALA A 152 -6.41 0.18 6.97
CA ALA A 152 -6.84 0.26 5.58
C ALA A 152 -5.69 -0.12 4.62
N MET A 153 -4.48 0.38 4.84
CA MET A 153 -3.29 0.01 4.05
C MET A 153 -2.97 -1.49 4.18
N ALA A 154 -3.05 -2.06 5.38
CA ALA A 154 -2.85 -3.49 5.60
C ALA A 154 -3.92 -4.33 4.85
N ALA A 155 -5.18 -3.90 4.87
CA ALA A 155 -6.25 -4.57 4.14
C ALA A 155 -6.03 -4.53 2.62
N ASP A 156 -5.56 -3.41 2.09
CA ASP A 156 -5.22 -3.29 0.66
C ASP A 156 -4.02 -4.17 0.29
N ALA A 157 -3.00 -4.25 1.13
CA ALA A 157 -1.88 -5.20 0.93
C ALA A 157 -2.36 -6.65 0.87
N LEU A 158 -3.32 -7.04 1.73
CA LEU A 158 -3.95 -8.36 1.68
C LEU A 158 -4.76 -8.58 0.39
N ARG A 159 -5.46 -7.54 -0.11
CA ARG A 159 -6.15 -7.57 -1.42
C ARG A 159 -5.17 -7.75 -2.57
N ALA A 160 -4.03 -7.06 -2.55
CA ALA A 160 -2.93 -7.27 -3.47
C ALA A 160 -2.38 -8.71 -3.42
N GLY A 161 -2.37 -9.31 -2.23
CA GLY A 161 -2.04 -10.73 -2.00
C GLY A 161 -3.08 -11.73 -2.54
N GLY A 162 -4.25 -11.25 -2.99
CA GLY A 162 -5.34 -12.06 -3.54
C GLY A 162 -6.35 -12.55 -2.50
N TYR A 163 -6.35 -11.99 -1.30
CA TYR A 163 -7.37 -12.26 -0.27
C TYR A 163 -8.56 -11.30 -0.38
N SER A 164 -9.69 -11.67 0.22
CA SER A 164 -10.77 -10.77 0.56
C SER A 164 -10.51 -10.23 1.96
N ALA A 165 -10.20 -8.95 2.10
CA ALA A 165 -9.99 -8.32 3.39
C ALA A 165 -11.30 -7.70 3.90
N LEU A 166 -11.73 -8.11 5.09
CA LEU A 166 -12.83 -7.50 5.84
C LEU A 166 -12.23 -6.53 6.85
N GLU A 167 -12.45 -5.26 6.64
CA GLU A 167 -11.98 -4.20 7.52
C GLU A 167 -13.06 -3.87 8.54
N PHE A 168 -12.81 -4.16 9.81
CA PHE A 168 -13.72 -3.78 10.89
C PHE A 168 -13.34 -2.43 11.51
N GLY A 169 -12.24 -1.83 11.05
CA GLY A 169 -11.75 -0.54 11.53
C GLY A 169 -11.01 -0.62 12.86
N SER A 170 -10.80 0.53 13.45
CA SER A 170 -10.15 0.73 14.74
C SER A 170 -11.18 0.82 15.87
N ASP A 171 -10.70 0.86 17.12
CA ASP A 171 -11.51 1.00 18.34
C ASP A 171 -12.61 -0.08 18.47
N MET A 172 -12.31 -1.31 18.05
CA MET A 172 -13.25 -2.43 18.01
C MET A 172 -13.41 -3.07 19.40
N PRO A 173 -14.61 -3.08 20.00
CA PRO A 173 -14.87 -3.77 21.25
C PRO A 173 -14.66 -5.28 21.11
N LEU A 174 -14.01 -5.92 22.10
CA LEU A 174 -13.66 -7.34 22.06
C LEU A 174 -14.88 -8.26 21.83
N ALA A 175 -16.00 -8.02 22.50
CA ALA A 175 -17.20 -8.84 22.36
C ALA A 175 -17.78 -8.79 20.93
N GLU A 176 -17.77 -7.61 20.31
CA GLU A 176 -18.23 -7.42 18.93
C GLU A 176 -17.27 -8.08 17.94
N PHE A 177 -15.97 -7.94 18.15
CA PHE A 177 -14.96 -8.62 17.37
C PHE A 177 -15.14 -10.13 17.37
N GLU A 178 -15.30 -10.74 18.56
CA GLU A 178 -15.56 -12.19 18.68
C GLU A 178 -16.83 -12.62 17.95
N ARG A 179 -17.89 -11.84 18.06
CA ARG A 179 -19.17 -12.10 17.37
C ARG A 179 -18.97 -12.11 15.85
N GLN A 180 -18.23 -11.12 15.33
CA GLN A 180 -17.97 -11.01 13.90
C GLN A 180 -17.06 -12.14 13.40
N LEU A 181 -16.01 -12.51 14.14
CA LEU A 181 -15.16 -13.63 13.72
C LEU A 181 -15.98 -14.91 13.55
N ARG A 182 -16.90 -15.22 14.47
CA ARG A 182 -17.76 -16.41 14.36
C ARG A 182 -18.69 -16.35 13.15
N ALA A 183 -19.20 -15.16 12.81
CA ALA A 183 -20.11 -14.94 11.68
C ALA A 183 -19.43 -15.15 10.31
N TRP A 184 -18.11 -14.93 10.23
CA TRP A 184 -17.36 -14.99 8.98
C TRP A 184 -16.53 -16.27 8.79
N LEU A 185 -16.65 -17.27 9.67
CA LEU A 185 -15.95 -18.54 9.49
C LEU A 185 -16.39 -19.25 8.18
N PRO A 186 -15.47 -19.94 7.46
CA PRO A 186 -14.06 -20.13 7.79
C PRO A 186 -13.18 -18.96 7.30
N LEU A 187 -12.24 -18.53 8.13
CA LEU A 187 -11.27 -17.49 7.84
C LEU A 187 -9.93 -18.07 7.39
N LYS A 188 -9.16 -17.29 6.64
CA LYS A 188 -7.78 -17.58 6.22
C LYS A 188 -6.73 -16.82 7.03
N GLY A 189 -7.13 -15.86 7.80
CA GLY A 189 -6.27 -15.09 8.70
C GLY A 189 -7.02 -14.04 9.49
N VAL A 190 -6.41 -13.58 10.55
CA VAL A 190 -6.85 -12.42 11.34
C VAL A 190 -5.64 -11.51 11.57
N CYS A 191 -5.78 -10.24 11.24
CA CYS A 191 -4.77 -9.21 11.48
C CYS A 191 -5.32 -8.23 12.53
N VAL A 192 -4.58 -8.09 13.64
CA VAL A 192 -4.88 -7.13 14.72
C VAL A 192 -3.81 -6.05 14.66
N GLY A 193 -4.17 -4.85 14.17
CA GLY A 193 -3.24 -3.73 14.07
C GLY A 193 -3.29 -2.85 15.33
N VAL A 194 -2.12 -2.51 15.85
CA VAL A 194 -1.97 -1.60 17.00
C VAL A 194 -0.73 -0.72 16.81
N LEU A 195 -0.91 0.57 16.93
CA LEU A 195 0.16 1.58 16.93
C LEU A 195 0.19 2.35 18.27
N ASN A 196 -0.95 2.45 18.95
CA ASN A 196 -1.04 3.09 20.26
C ASN A 196 -0.55 2.13 21.36
N GLY A 197 0.50 2.53 22.10
CA GLY A 197 1.04 1.74 23.21
C GLY A 197 0.01 1.43 24.31
N GLU A 198 -0.97 2.31 24.54
CA GLU A 198 -2.03 2.12 25.53
C GLU A 198 -3.03 1.01 25.11
N ALA A 199 -3.14 0.70 23.82
CA ALA A 199 -4.04 -0.32 23.30
C ALA A 199 -3.40 -1.73 23.22
N VAL A 200 -2.13 -1.89 23.62
CA VAL A 200 -1.39 -3.16 23.48
C VAL A 200 -2.04 -4.31 24.29
N ASP A 201 -2.54 -4.06 25.50
CA ASP A 201 -3.20 -5.10 26.29
C ASP A 201 -4.54 -5.52 25.69
N ALA A 202 -5.30 -4.57 25.13
CA ALA A 202 -6.52 -4.87 24.38
C ALA A 202 -6.19 -5.68 23.09
N ALA A 203 -5.09 -5.35 22.39
CA ALA A 203 -4.62 -6.14 21.26
C ALA A 203 -4.29 -7.58 21.63
N ARG A 204 -3.58 -7.79 22.75
CA ARG A 204 -3.28 -9.14 23.26
C ARG A 204 -4.55 -9.95 23.54
N GLN A 205 -5.56 -9.32 24.12
CA GLN A 205 -6.85 -9.96 24.36
C GLN A 205 -7.55 -10.33 23.06
N MET A 206 -7.55 -9.43 22.05
CA MET A 206 -8.10 -9.71 20.72
C MET A 206 -7.39 -10.87 20.03
N VAL A 207 -6.06 -10.91 20.06
CA VAL A 207 -5.25 -12.00 19.48
C VAL A 207 -5.57 -13.32 20.18
N ALA A 208 -5.66 -13.35 21.52
CA ALA A 208 -6.02 -14.53 22.28
C ALA A 208 -7.43 -15.04 21.94
N ALA A 209 -8.40 -14.12 21.83
CA ALA A 209 -9.75 -14.44 21.43
C ALA A 209 -9.83 -14.98 20.00
N ALA A 210 -9.14 -14.32 19.05
CA ALA A 210 -9.07 -14.78 17.67
C ALA A 210 -8.54 -16.22 17.58
N ARG A 211 -7.41 -16.51 18.22
CA ARG A 211 -6.82 -17.86 18.22
C ARG A 211 -7.75 -18.94 18.75
N ARG A 212 -8.52 -18.63 19.79
CA ARG A 212 -9.56 -19.57 20.32
C ARG A 212 -10.68 -19.85 19.32
N ILE A 213 -11.07 -18.83 18.53
CA ILE A 213 -12.20 -18.93 17.60
C ILE A 213 -11.80 -19.59 16.29
N VAL A 214 -10.68 -19.18 15.69
CA VAL A 214 -10.27 -19.64 14.34
C VAL A 214 -9.44 -20.93 14.40
N GLY A 215 -8.94 -21.32 15.56
CA GLY A 215 -8.10 -22.51 15.77
C GLY A 215 -6.63 -22.33 15.37
N PRO A 216 -5.80 -23.35 15.61
CA PRO A 216 -4.34 -23.21 15.52
C PRO A 216 -3.80 -23.16 14.09
N THR A 217 -4.58 -23.53 13.10
CA THR A 217 -4.15 -23.57 11.68
C THR A 217 -4.34 -22.25 10.95
N VAL A 218 -5.09 -21.30 11.52
CA VAL A 218 -5.33 -19.98 10.94
C VAL A 218 -4.36 -18.99 11.55
N PRO A 219 -3.53 -18.30 10.75
CA PRO A 219 -2.61 -17.29 11.26
C PRO A 219 -3.36 -16.12 11.90
N VAL A 220 -2.88 -15.73 13.09
CA VAL A 220 -3.33 -14.53 13.82
C VAL A 220 -2.08 -13.71 14.14
N VAL A 221 -1.99 -12.54 13.53
CA VAL A 221 -0.88 -11.58 13.62
C VAL A 221 -1.38 -10.24 14.15
#